data_152860822935874ec0327f40f13978a4
#
_entry.id   152860822935874ec0327f40f13978a4
#
_cell.length_a   1.000
_cell.length_b   1.000
_cell.length_c   1.000
_cell.angle_alpha   90.00
_cell.angle_beta   90.00
_cell.angle_gamma   90.00
#
_symmetry.space_group_name_H-M   'P 1'
#
loop_
_entity.id
_entity.type
_entity.pdbx_description
1 polymer ?
#
loop_
_entity_poly.entity_id
_entity_poly.type
_entity_poly.pdbx_seq_one_letter_code
_entity_poly.pdbx_strand_id
1 'polypeptide(L)'
;MKKQGLVWCLAATLATAVGAQELKPVILPAPQTDGGRPLMQALKDRKSTREFSGEKLPVQVLANMLWAGFGVNRPDGKRTAPSAMNWQETEIYVVTADGAYVYDAAKNRLEPVAKEDLRNLAGTQSYVATAPVNLVYVADLTKVTGDAGEKELFTGADTGFIAQNVYLYCASEGLATVVRASVDREALGKALKLKATQKIVLAQSVGYPKK
;
A
#
# COMPACT_ATOMS: atom_id res chain seq x y z
N MET A 1 45.33 56.71 32.67
CA MET A 1 45.36 55.47 31.90
C MET A 1 44.07 54.69 32.26
N LYS A 2 43.01 54.73 31.39
CA LYS A 2 41.75 54.05 31.60
C LYS A 2 41.77 52.75 30.82
N LYS A 3 41.64 51.58 31.50
CA LYS A 3 41.51 50.26 30.88
C LYS A 3 40.05 50.05 30.52
N GLN A 4 39.74 49.93 29.22
CA GLN A 4 38.42 49.48 28.71
C GLN A 4 38.42 47.98 28.72
N GLY A 5 37.52 47.38 29.51
CA GLY A 5 37.25 45.97 29.51
C GLY A 5 36.23 45.63 28.40
N LEU A 6 36.63 44.77 27.47
CA LEU A 6 35.78 44.27 26.38
C LEU A 6 34.97 43.07 26.91
N VAL A 7 33.67 43.25 27.05
CA VAL A 7 32.72 42.17 27.43
C VAL A 7 32.31 41.43 26.17
N TRP A 8 32.70 40.17 26.03
CA TRP A 8 32.22 39.28 24.97
C TRP A 8 30.91 38.62 25.41
N CYS A 9 29.79 39.01 24.79
CA CYS A 9 28.53 38.28 24.92
C CYS A 9 28.57 37.09 24.01
N LEU A 10 28.67 35.87 24.57
CA LEU A 10 28.46 34.62 23.86
C LEU A 10 26.96 34.44 23.67
N ALA A 11 26.47 34.66 22.47
CA ALA A 11 25.11 34.29 22.08
C ALA A 11 25.07 32.76 21.81
N ALA A 12 24.54 31.99 22.74
CA ALA A 12 24.28 30.58 22.55
C ALA A 12 23.02 30.44 21.67
N THR A 13 23.18 30.09 20.41
CA THR A 13 22.10 29.68 19.53
C THR A 13 21.63 28.26 19.91
N LEU A 14 20.51 28.17 20.60
CA LEU A 14 19.79 26.87 20.75
C LEU A 14 19.25 26.46 19.39
N ALA A 15 19.94 25.55 18.73
CA ALA A 15 19.40 24.82 17.61
C ALA A 15 18.35 23.80 18.14
N THR A 16 17.08 24.16 18.04
CA THR A 16 15.99 23.17 18.26
C THR A 16 16.08 22.12 17.17
N ALA A 17 16.60 20.95 17.50
CA ALA A 17 16.50 19.77 16.65
C ALA A 17 15.01 19.45 16.50
N VAL A 18 14.42 19.79 15.35
CA VAL A 18 13.12 19.26 14.94
C VAL A 18 13.34 17.76 14.74
N GLY A 19 13.02 16.98 15.77
CA GLY A 19 13.07 15.53 15.71
C GLY A 19 12.18 15.07 14.56
N ALA A 20 12.76 14.46 13.54
CA ALA A 20 12.00 13.82 12.47
C ALA A 20 11.08 12.77 13.09
N GLN A 21 9.79 13.07 13.13
CA GLN A 21 8.79 12.16 13.72
C GLN A 21 8.86 10.82 12.97
N GLU A 22 9.18 9.75 13.68
CA GLU A 22 9.21 8.41 13.12
C GLU A 22 7.80 8.01 12.65
N LEU A 23 7.73 7.36 11.48
CA LEU A 23 6.49 6.78 10.98
C LEU A 23 6.08 5.63 11.91
N LYS A 24 4.86 5.70 12.44
CA LYS A 24 4.36 4.71 13.41
C LYS A 24 3.46 3.67 12.73
N PRO A 25 3.36 2.45 13.28
CA PRO A 25 2.36 1.49 12.86
C PRO A 25 0.94 2.06 12.97
N VAL A 26 0.10 1.74 11.99
CA VAL A 26 -1.32 2.11 11.98
C VAL A 26 -2.14 0.87 12.33
N ILE A 27 -2.78 0.88 13.50
CA ILE A 27 -3.74 -0.17 13.87
C ILE A 27 -5.00 0.03 13.05
N LEU A 28 -5.36 -0.97 12.26
CA LEU A 28 -6.58 -0.93 11.47
C LEU A 28 -7.78 -1.35 12.32
N PRO A 29 -8.96 -0.71 12.15
CA PRO A 29 -10.17 -1.19 12.76
C PRO A 29 -10.55 -2.57 12.22
N ALA A 30 -11.35 -3.33 12.97
CA ALA A 30 -11.89 -4.60 12.49
C ALA A 30 -12.64 -4.39 11.16
N PRO A 31 -12.48 -5.28 10.17
CA PRO A 31 -13.18 -5.17 8.91
C PRO A 31 -14.68 -5.36 9.12
N GLN A 32 -15.48 -4.55 8.43
CA GLN A 32 -16.93 -4.69 8.37
C GLN A 32 -17.26 -5.65 7.22
N THR A 33 -17.83 -6.80 7.54
CA THR A 33 -18.01 -7.91 6.58
C THR A 33 -19.47 -8.18 6.18
N ASP A 34 -20.40 -7.43 6.75
CA ASP A 34 -21.85 -7.58 6.60
C ASP A 34 -22.50 -6.46 5.76
N GLY A 35 -21.68 -5.69 5.05
CA GLY A 35 -22.13 -4.60 4.18
C GLY A 35 -21.84 -4.83 2.70
N GLY A 36 -21.95 -3.75 1.94
CA GLY A 36 -21.64 -3.72 0.51
C GLY A 36 -22.82 -4.06 -0.40
N ARG A 37 -22.56 -4.03 -1.72
CA ARG A 37 -23.55 -4.41 -2.75
C ARG A 37 -23.54 -5.91 -3.00
N PRO A 38 -24.66 -6.49 -3.46
CA PRO A 38 -24.69 -7.88 -3.90
C PRO A 38 -23.59 -8.16 -4.94
N LEU A 39 -22.97 -9.34 -4.86
CA LEU A 39 -21.82 -9.70 -5.72
C LEU A 39 -22.09 -9.46 -7.21
N MET A 40 -23.26 -9.87 -7.71
CA MET A 40 -23.59 -9.70 -9.14
C MET A 40 -23.70 -8.23 -9.54
N GLN A 41 -24.12 -7.36 -8.63
CA GLN A 41 -24.13 -5.92 -8.87
C GLN A 41 -22.70 -5.35 -8.86
N ALA A 42 -21.85 -5.76 -7.92
CA ALA A 42 -20.45 -5.36 -7.91
C ALA A 42 -19.71 -5.81 -9.18
N LEU A 43 -19.95 -7.02 -9.67
CA LEU A 43 -19.41 -7.52 -10.94
C LEU A 43 -19.89 -6.68 -12.14
N LYS A 44 -21.18 -6.32 -12.19
CA LYS A 44 -21.75 -5.46 -13.25
C LYS A 44 -21.13 -4.08 -13.25
N ASP A 45 -20.88 -3.48 -12.08
CA ASP A 45 -20.41 -2.11 -11.92
C ASP A 45 -18.87 -2.01 -11.97
N ARG A 46 -18.14 -3.14 -11.81
CA ARG A 46 -16.68 -3.19 -11.82
C ARG A 46 -16.11 -2.61 -13.13
N LYS A 47 -15.30 -1.59 -13.00
CA LYS A 47 -14.57 -0.97 -14.12
C LYS A 47 -13.21 -0.44 -13.67
N SER A 48 -12.31 -0.18 -14.61
CA SER A 48 -11.07 0.55 -14.38
C SER A 48 -11.31 2.06 -14.53
N THR A 49 -11.05 2.81 -13.46
CA THR A 49 -11.20 4.26 -13.42
C THR A 49 -9.86 4.90 -13.09
N ARG A 50 -9.46 5.90 -13.88
CA ARG A 50 -8.12 6.53 -13.82
C ARG A 50 -8.16 8.00 -13.37
N GLU A 51 -9.30 8.46 -12.88
CA GLU A 51 -9.49 9.81 -12.36
C GLU A 51 -9.90 9.75 -10.90
N PHE A 52 -9.10 10.41 -10.05
CA PHE A 52 -9.24 10.37 -8.60
C PHE A 52 -9.41 11.79 -8.06
N SER A 53 -10.21 11.94 -7.01
CA SER A 53 -10.42 13.23 -6.33
C SER A 53 -9.22 13.70 -5.50
N GLY A 54 -8.31 12.79 -5.15
CA GLY A 54 -7.23 13.07 -4.19
C GLY A 54 -7.64 13.07 -2.72
N GLU A 55 -8.92 12.94 -2.42
CA GLU A 55 -9.44 12.85 -1.06
C GLU A 55 -8.95 11.59 -0.36
N LYS A 56 -8.47 11.72 0.89
CA LYS A 56 -7.97 10.58 1.67
C LYS A 56 -9.10 9.60 1.97
N LEU A 57 -8.78 8.32 1.87
CA LEU A 57 -9.72 7.27 2.31
C LEU A 57 -9.77 7.21 3.85
N PRO A 58 -10.95 7.11 4.45
CA PRO A 58 -11.08 6.82 5.87
C PRO A 58 -10.38 5.51 6.23
N VAL A 59 -9.81 5.43 7.44
CA VAL A 59 -9.08 4.24 7.89
C VAL A 59 -9.94 2.97 7.88
N GLN A 60 -11.25 3.09 8.13
CA GLN A 60 -12.19 1.96 8.05
C GLN A 60 -12.34 1.44 6.61
N VAL A 61 -12.43 2.34 5.62
CA VAL A 61 -12.50 1.96 4.21
C VAL A 61 -11.22 1.27 3.77
N LEU A 62 -10.08 1.79 4.21
CA LEU A 62 -8.77 1.17 3.96
C LEU A 62 -8.67 -0.23 4.59
N ALA A 63 -9.11 -0.39 5.84
CA ALA A 63 -9.13 -1.67 6.55
C ALA A 63 -10.01 -2.70 5.83
N ASN A 64 -11.23 -2.32 5.46
CA ASN A 64 -12.17 -3.17 4.73
C ASN A 64 -11.59 -3.60 3.37
N MET A 65 -10.98 -2.66 2.63
CA MET A 65 -10.36 -2.92 1.33
C MET A 65 -9.18 -3.89 1.42
N LEU A 66 -8.29 -3.70 2.39
CA LEU A 66 -7.14 -4.57 2.58
C LEU A 66 -7.56 -5.97 3.01
N TRP A 67 -8.56 -6.05 3.88
CA TRP A 67 -9.14 -7.33 4.27
C TRP A 67 -9.82 -8.02 3.08
N ALA A 68 -10.63 -7.31 2.31
CA ALA A 68 -11.26 -7.86 1.11
C ALA A 68 -10.21 -8.39 0.13
N GLY A 69 -9.13 -7.64 -0.07
CA GLY A 69 -8.02 -8.03 -0.96
C GLY A 69 -7.32 -9.31 -0.50
N PHE A 70 -6.78 -9.31 0.72
CA PHE A 70 -5.93 -10.41 1.20
C PHE A 70 -5.93 -10.57 2.73
N GLY A 71 -7.05 -10.29 3.39
CA GLY A 71 -7.20 -10.44 4.84
C GLY A 71 -7.31 -11.90 5.28
N VAL A 72 -7.05 -12.15 6.56
CA VAL A 72 -7.31 -13.45 7.18
C VAL A 72 -8.82 -13.58 7.38
N ASN A 73 -9.43 -14.63 6.82
CA ASN A 73 -10.87 -14.86 6.89
C ASN A 73 -11.25 -16.16 7.61
N ARG A 74 -10.27 -16.93 8.10
CA ARG A 74 -10.45 -18.23 8.76
C ARG A 74 -9.45 -18.43 9.90
N PRO A 75 -9.80 -19.24 10.92
CA PRO A 75 -8.93 -19.49 12.06
C PRO A 75 -7.57 -20.13 11.71
N ASP A 76 -7.48 -20.86 10.60
CA ASP A 76 -6.26 -21.50 10.09
C ASP A 76 -5.30 -20.53 9.35
N GLY A 77 -5.59 -19.23 9.39
CA GLY A 77 -4.76 -18.18 8.79
C GLY A 77 -4.86 -18.04 7.27
N LYS A 78 -5.77 -18.77 6.63
CA LYS A 78 -6.02 -18.60 5.19
C LYS A 78 -6.70 -17.29 4.88
N ARG A 79 -6.63 -16.88 3.62
CA ARG A 79 -6.94 -15.53 3.16
C ARG A 79 -8.23 -15.45 2.36
N THR A 80 -8.72 -14.24 2.17
CA THR A 80 -9.85 -13.92 1.28
C THR A 80 -9.56 -14.24 -0.18
N ALA A 81 -8.33 -14.09 -0.65
CA ALA A 81 -7.87 -14.58 -1.94
C ALA A 81 -7.09 -15.89 -1.77
N PRO A 82 -7.23 -16.85 -2.70
CA PRO A 82 -6.40 -18.05 -2.70
C PRO A 82 -4.97 -17.72 -3.12
N SER A 83 -4.03 -18.61 -2.82
CA SER A 83 -2.72 -18.66 -3.46
C SER A 83 -2.33 -20.10 -3.75
N ALA A 84 -1.51 -20.31 -4.78
CA ALA A 84 -1.03 -21.64 -5.14
C ALA A 84 -0.35 -22.29 -3.95
N MET A 85 -0.66 -23.54 -3.66
CA MET A 85 -0.14 -24.31 -2.51
C MET A 85 -0.28 -23.59 -1.15
N ASN A 86 -1.11 -22.55 -1.07
CA ASN A 86 -1.25 -21.67 0.09
C ASN A 86 0.08 -20.99 0.49
N TRP A 87 0.91 -20.62 -0.47
CA TRP A 87 2.21 -19.98 -0.23
C TRP A 87 2.08 -18.61 0.44
N GLN A 88 0.98 -17.90 0.17
CA GLN A 88 0.75 -16.55 0.70
C GLN A 88 1.98 -15.66 0.51
N GLU A 89 2.61 -15.77 -0.64
CA GLU A 89 3.85 -15.09 -1.00
C GLU A 89 3.66 -13.60 -1.26
N THR A 90 2.44 -13.18 -1.61
CA THR A 90 2.14 -11.78 -1.95
C THR A 90 1.98 -10.95 -0.68
N GLU A 91 2.75 -9.87 -0.61
CA GLU A 91 2.64 -8.82 0.39
C GLU A 91 2.02 -7.57 -0.26
N ILE A 92 1.13 -6.87 0.46
CA ILE A 92 0.52 -5.62 0.00
C ILE A 92 1.24 -4.46 0.67
N TYR A 93 1.98 -3.68 -0.12
CA TYR A 93 2.50 -2.39 0.33
C TYR A 93 1.46 -1.31 0.04
N VAL A 94 1.22 -0.45 1.00
CA VAL A 94 0.23 0.64 0.95
C VAL A 94 1.01 1.95 0.88
N VAL A 95 0.98 2.61 -0.27
CA VAL A 95 1.69 3.87 -0.51
C VAL A 95 0.69 5.01 -0.52
N THR A 96 0.88 5.97 0.37
CA THR A 96 0.03 7.16 0.56
C THR A 96 0.87 8.43 0.60
N ALA A 97 0.24 9.60 0.70
CA ALA A 97 0.95 10.86 0.92
C ALA A 97 1.66 10.92 2.29
N ASP A 98 1.21 10.15 3.27
CA ASP A 98 1.75 10.16 4.63
C ASP A 98 2.93 9.17 4.79
N GLY A 99 3.21 8.35 3.76
CA GLY A 99 4.29 7.37 3.73
C GLY A 99 3.89 6.03 3.12
N ALA A 100 4.80 5.08 3.21
CA ALA A 100 4.61 3.72 2.73
C ALA A 100 4.63 2.72 3.90
N TYR A 101 3.75 1.74 3.81
CA TYR A 101 3.54 0.71 4.83
C TYR A 101 3.44 -0.66 4.18
N VAL A 102 3.66 -1.73 4.94
CA VAL A 102 3.29 -3.08 4.54
C VAL A 102 2.11 -3.57 5.40
N TYR A 103 1.14 -4.21 4.78
CA TYR A 103 -0.04 -4.74 5.46
C TYR A 103 0.27 -6.08 6.15
N ASP A 104 0.25 -6.07 7.48
CA ASP A 104 0.26 -7.28 8.30
C ASP A 104 -1.19 -7.74 8.53
N ALA A 105 -1.65 -8.68 7.71
CA ALA A 105 -3.03 -9.15 7.80
C ALA A 105 -3.29 -10.01 9.04
N ALA A 106 -2.28 -10.66 9.61
CA ALA A 106 -2.44 -11.46 10.83
C ALA A 106 -2.69 -10.57 12.05
N LYS A 107 -2.07 -9.37 12.08
CA LYS A 107 -2.23 -8.40 13.15
C LYS A 107 -3.22 -7.29 12.79
N ASN A 108 -3.78 -7.31 11.59
CA ASN A 108 -4.66 -6.27 11.05
C ASN A 108 -4.10 -4.87 11.25
N ARG A 109 -2.88 -4.62 10.77
CA ARG A 109 -2.20 -3.33 10.90
C ARG A 109 -1.28 -3.03 9.73
N LEU A 110 -0.91 -1.77 9.59
CA LEU A 110 0.10 -1.31 8.65
C LEU A 110 1.41 -1.09 9.40
N GLU A 111 2.45 -1.78 8.97
CA GLU A 111 3.81 -1.61 9.48
C GLU A 111 4.55 -0.55 8.66
N PRO A 112 5.22 0.42 9.28
CA PRO A 112 5.90 1.49 8.57
C PRO A 112 7.11 0.97 7.79
N VAL A 113 7.29 1.48 6.57
CA VAL A 113 8.40 1.14 5.66
C VAL A 113 9.22 2.38 5.30
N ALA A 114 8.57 3.44 4.83
CA ALA A 114 9.19 4.70 4.46
C ALA A 114 8.25 5.86 4.77
N LYS A 115 8.80 6.98 5.28
CA LYS A 115 8.01 8.17 5.64
C LYS A 115 7.75 9.11 4.46
N GLU A 116 8.48 8.92 3.38
CA GLU A 116 8.39 9.74 2.18
C GLU A 116 7.13 9.40 1.38
N ASP A 117 6.56 10.39 0.71
CA ASP A 117 5.51 10.17 -0.29
C ASP A 117 6.10 9.51 -1.54
N LEU A 118 5.93 8.19 -1.64
CA LEU A 118 6.44 7.38 -2.74
C LEU A 118 5.43 7.19 -3.88
N ARG A 119 4.28 7.89 -3.87
CA ARG A 119 3.22 7.70 -4.88
C ARG A 119 3.74 7.93 -6.30
N ASN A 120 4.62 8.90 -6.52
CA ASN A 120 5.22 9.16 -7.83
C ASN A 120 6.04 7.98 -8.38
N LEU A 121 6.56 7.10 -7.52
CA LEU A 121 7.31 5.92 -7.93
C LEU A 121 6.39 4.70 -8.15
N ALA A 122 5.16 4.74 -7.62
CA ALA A 122 4.23 3.61 -7.70
C ALA A 122 3.64 3.41 -9.10
N GLY A 123 3.95 4.26 -10.08
CA GLY A 123 3.58 4.11 -11.49
C GLY A 123 3.98 5.31 -12.33
N THR A 124 3.99 5.11 -13.64
CA THR A 124 4.44 6.13 -14.62
C THR A 124 3.30 7.04 -15.13
N GLN A 125 2.05 6.71 -14.80
CA GLN A 125 0.88 7.48 -15.24
C GLN A 125 0.61 8.65 -14.28
N SER A 126 0.18 9.81 -14.82
CA SER A 126 -0.03 11.05 -14.06
C SER A 126 -1.02 10.92 -12.90
N TYR A 127 -2.07 10.10 -13.04
CA TYR A 127 -3.08 9.90 -12.00
C TYR A 127 -2.56 9.16 -10.75
N VAL A 128 -1.42 8.48 -10.85
CA VAL A 128 -0.86 7.68 -9.74
C VAL A 128 -0.50 8.56 -8.54
N ALA A 129 0.09 9.72 -8.80
CA ALA A 129 0.43 10.69 -7.76
C ALA A 129 -0.81 11.37 -7.14
N THR A 130 -1.92 11.44 -7.89
CA THR A 130 -3.18 12.04 -7.41
C THR A 130 -3.99 11.06 -6.58
N ALA A 131 -3.95 9.76 -6.90
CA ALA A 131 -4.66 8.73 -6.15
C ALA A 131 -4.20 8.74 -4.69
N PRO A 132 -5.14 8.77 -3.71
CA PRO A 132 -4.79 8.83 -2.29
C PRO A 132 -4.07 7.58 -1.81
N VAL A 133 -4.32 6.43 -2.42
CA VAL A 133 -3.72 5.14 -2.09
C VAL A 133 -3.23 4.45 -3.36
N ASN A 134 -2.00 3.94 -3.31
CA ASN A 134 -1.50 2.98 -4.29
C ASN A 134 -1.11 1.69 -3.55
N LEU A 135 -1.78 0.60 -3.88
CA LEU A 135 -1.39 -0.73 -3.44
C LEU A 135 -0.29 -1.23 -4.37
N VAL A 136 0.80 -1.74 -3.81
CA VAL A 136 1.89 -2.37 -4.56
C VAL A 136 1.97 -3.82 -4.11
N TYR A 137 1.76 -4.73 -5.04
CA TYR A 137 1.77 -6.17 -4.79
C TYR A 137 3.18 -6.71 -5.01
N VAL A 138 3.76 -7.24 -3.95
CA VAL A 138 5.14 -7.72 -3.92
C VAL A 138 5.15 -9.20 -3.59
N ALA A 139 5.72 -10.02 -4.46
CA ALA A 139 5.89 -11.45 -4.21
C ALA A 139 7.23 -11.73 -3.56
N ASP A 140 7.24 -12.48 -2.46
CA ASP A 140 8.44 -13.07 -1.86
C ASP A 140 8.70 -14.44 -2.49
N LEU A 141 9.64 -14.48 -3.43
CA LEU A 141 9.98 -15.68 -4.20
C LEU A 141 10.64 -16.79 -3.37
N THR A 142 11.01 -16.53 -2.11
CA THR A 142 11.50 -17.58 -1.21
C THR A 142 10.41 -18.54 -0.77
N LYS A 143 9.15 -18.09 -0.82
CA LYS A 143 7.97 -18.90 -0.46
C LYS A 143 7.46 -19.77 -1.61
N VAL A 144 7.88 -19.47 -2.85
CA VAL A 144 7.36 -20.11 -4.06
C VAL A 144 8.33 -21.20 -4.54
N THR A 145 7.83 -22.40 -4.73
CA THR A 145 8.60 -23.52 -5.33
C THR A 145 8.38 -23.58 -6.84
N GLY A 146 9.24 -24.32 -7.53
CA GLY A 146 9.17 -24.47 -8.98
C GLY A 146 10.26 -23.71 -9.75
N ASP A 147 10.25 -23.82 -11.06
CA ASP A 147 11.15 -23.10 -11.94
C ASP A 147 10.77 -21.60 -12.10
N ALA A 148 11.54 -20.85 -12.88
CA ALA A 148 11.31 -19.41 -13.05
C ALA A 148 9.98 -19.10 -13.73
N GLY A 149 9.56 -19.92 -14.70
CA GLY A 149 8.29 -19.75 -15.42
C GLY A 149 7.08 -20.05 -14.54
N GLU A 150 7.14 -21.13 -13.76
CA GLU A 150 6.12 -21.49 -12.78
C GLU A 150 5.97 -20.41 -11.71
N LYS A 151 7.08 -19.91 -11.17
CA LYS A 151 7.07 -18.80 -10.19
C LYS A 151 6.42 -17.55 -10.77
N GLU A 152 6.73 -17.19 -12.01
CA GLU A 152 6.12 -16.03 -12.66
C GLU A 152 4.62 -16.23 -12.91
N LEU A 153 4.22 -17.40 -13.37
CA LEU A 153 2.82 -17.75 -13.60
C LEU A 153 2.00 -17.65 -12.32
N PHE A 154 2.43 -18.34 -11.26
CA PHE A 154 1.66 -18.42 -10.02
C PHE A 154 1.63 -17.08 -9.27
N THR A 155 2.76 -16.37 -9.15
CA THR A 155 2.75 -15.05 -8.50
C THR A 155 1.90 -14.04 -9.26
N GLY A 156 1.85 -14.12 -10.59
CA GLY A 156 0.96 -13.31 -11.43
C GLY A 156 -0.51 -13.64 -11.20
N ALA A 157 -0.87 -14.93 -11.18
CA ALA A 157 -2.24 -15.40 -10.94
C ALA A 157 -2.73 -15.01 -9.53
N ASP A 158 -1.94 -15.32 -8.50
CA ASP A 158 -2.29 -15.06 -7.10
C ASP A 158 -2.44 -13.56 -6.83
N THR A 159 -1.54 -12.73 -7.39
CA THR A 159 -1.69 -11.27 -7.38
C THR A 159 -2.97 -10.82 -8.09
N GLY A 160 -3.34 -11.47 -9.20
CA GLY A 160 -4.57 -11.20 -9.95
C GLY A 160 -5.82 -11.46 -9.13
N PHE A 161 -5.86 -12.54 -8.33
CA PHE A 161 -6.97 -12.83 -7.41
C PHE A 161 -7.13 -11.72 -6.35
N ILE A 162 -6.02 -11.28 -5.75
CA ILE A 162 -6.01 -10.20 -4.77
C ILE A 162 -6.51 -8.89 -5.40
N ALA A 163 -5.96 -8.53 -6.55
CA ALA A 163 -6.34 -7.31 -7.26
C ALA A 163 -7.81 -7.30 -7.69
N GLN A 164 -8.36 -8.46 -8.09
CA GLN A 164 -9.77 -8.57 -8.44
C GLN A 164 -10.67 -8.41 -7.21
N ASN A 165 -10.30 -8.95 -6.05
CA ASN A 165 -11.04 -8.71 -4.81
C ASN A 165 -11.10 -7.21 -4.49
N VAL A 166 -9.99 -6.49 -4.64
CA VAL A 166 -9.95 -5.02 -4.46
C VAL A 166 -10.84 -4.32 -5.48
N TYR A 167 -10.86 -4.76 -6.75
CA TYR A 167 -11.79 -4.22 -7.76
C TYR A 167 -13.25 -4.38 -7.36
N LEU A 168 -13.64 -5.56 -6.88
CA LEU A 168 -15.02 -5.86 -6.48
C LEU A 168 -15.41 -5.04 -5.24
N TYR A 169 -14.51 -4.94 -4.26
CA TYR A 169 -14.71 -4.06 -3.12
C TYR A 169 -14.92 -2.60 -3.56
N CYS A 170 -14.05 -2.08 -4.41
CA CYS A 170 -14.18 -0.72 -4.91
C CYS A 170 -15.49 -0.49 -5.67
N ALA A 171 -15.92 -1.46 -6.49
CA ALA A 171 -17.20 -1.38 -7.19
C ALA A 171 -18.40 -1.39 -6.22
N SER A 172 -18.31 -2.16 -5.14
CA SER A 172 -19.31 -2.19 -4.08
C SER A 172 -19.42 -0.86 -3.34
N GLU A 173 -18.29 -0.24 -3.04
CA GLU A 173 -18.22 0.98 -2.22
C GLU A 173 -18.25 2.29 -3.06
N GLY A 174 -18.34 2.19 -4.38
CA GLY A 174 -18.34 3.37 -5.25
C GLY A 174 -16.97 4.04 -5.37
N LEU A 175 -15.89 3.31 -5.13
CA LEU A 175 -14.52 3.79 -5.28
C LEU A 175 -14.03 3.62 -6.72
N ALA A 176 -13.13 4.50 -7.13
CA ALA A 176 -12.35 4.40 -8.35
C ALA A 176 -11.13 3.51 -8.11
N THR A 177 -10.81 2.64 -9.07
CA THR A 177 -9.59 1.82 -8.99
C THR A 177 -9.10 1.40 -10.37
N VAL A 178 -7.80 1.17 -10.49
CA VAL A 178 -7.18 0.58 -11.68
C VAL A 178 -5.89 -0.15 -11.32
N VAL A 179 -5.78 -1.40 -11.77
CA VAL A 179 -4.55 -2.19 -11.70
C VAL A 179 -3.65 -1.88 -12.89
N ARG A 180 -2.32 -1.96 -12.72
CA ARG A 180 -1.32 -1.68 -13.75
C ARG A 180 -0.01 -2.42 -13.52
N ALA A 181 0.75 -2.62 -14.60
CA ALA A 181 2.10 -3.16 -14.58
C ALA A 181 3.18 -2.08 -14.77
N SER A 182 2.80 -0.86 -15.22
CA SER A 182 3.72 0.27 -15.47
C SER A 182 4.20 0.88 -14.17
N VAL A 183 5.25 0.30 -13.58
CA VAL A 183 5.89 0.70 -12.32
C VAL A 183 7.39 0.74 -12.57
N ASP A 184 8.07 1.77 -12.07
CA ASP A 184 9.53 1.74 -11.95
C ASP A 184 9.92 0.81 -10.79
N ARG A 185 10.13 -0.48 -11.14
CA ARG A 185 10.38 -1.53 -10.16
C ARG A 185 11.69 -1.35 -9.42
N GLU A 186 12.70 -0.79 -10.08
CA GLU A 186 14.02 -0.57 -9.48
C GLU A 186 13.95 0.56 -8.44
N ALA A 187 13.50 1.74 -8.86
CA ALA A 187 13.41 2.91 -7.98
C ALA A 187 12.45 2.67 -6.80
N LEU A 188 11.24 2.13 -7.08
CA LEU A 188 10.27 1.84 -6.04
C LEU A 188 10.75 0.70 -5.11
N GLY A 189 11.36 -0.35 -5.64
CA GLY A 189 11.88 -1.47 -4.85
C GLY A 189 12.96 -1.00 -3.87
N LYS A 190 13.86 -0.12 -4.32
CA LYS A 190 14.87 0.51 -3.46
C LYS A 190 14.23 1.39 -2.38
N ALA A 191 13.26 2.21 -2.74
CA ALA A 191 12.56 3.09 -1.79
C ALA A 191 11.74 2.31 -0.75
N LEU A 192 11.12 1.20 -1.14
CA LEU A 192 10.42 0.27 -0.25
C LEU A 192 11.36 -0.68 0.51
N LYS A 193 12.68 -0.60 0.29
CA LYS A 193 13.71 -1.46 0.92
C LYS A 193 13.46 -2.96 0.68
N LEU A 194 12.99 -3.31 -0.52
CA LEU A 194 12.73 -4.70 -0.88
C LEU A 194 14.01 -5.52 -0.90
N LYS A 195 13.90 -6.79 -0.48
CA LYS A 195 14.98 -7.77 -0.59
C LYS A 195 15.16 -8.20 -2.05
N ALA A 196 16.32 -8.73 -2.39
CA ALA A 196 16.59 -9.27 -3.73
C ALA A 196 15.64 -10.42 -4.14
N THR A 197 15.06 -11.10 -3.15
CA THR A 197 14.08 -12.19 -3.34
C THR A 197 12.64 -11.69 -3.50
N GLN A 198 12.39 -10.40 -3.33
CA GLN A 198 11.08 -9.79 -3.45
C GLN A 198 10.92 -9.11 -4.81
N LYS A 199 9.81 -9.37 -5.49
CA LYS A 199 9.51 -8.84 -6.84
C LYS A 199 8.19 -8.07 -6.83
N ILE A 200 8.20 -6.81 -7.28
CA ILE A 200 6.96 -6.07 -7.55
C ILE A 200 6.27 -6.71 -8.76
N VAL A 201 5.08 -7.23 -8.56
CA VAL A 201 4.27 -7.88 -9.61
C VAL A 201 3.39 -6.86 -10.31
N LEU A 202 2.46 -6.26 -9.57
CA LEU A 202 1.51 -5.25 -10.05
C LEU A 202 1.38 -4.12 -9.03
N ALA A 203 0.73 -3.03 -9.45
CA ALA A 203 0.26 -1.98 -8.56
C ALA A 203 -1.18 -1.61 -8.88
N GLN A 204 -1.92 -1.06 -7.91
CA GLN A 204 -3.32 -0.69 -8.06
C GLN A 204 -3.58 0.64 -7.34
N SER A 205 -4.05 1.65 -8.09
CA SER A 205 -4.49 2.92 -7.51
C SER A 205 -5.92 2.80 -7.03
N VAL A 206 -6.22 3.38 -5.89
CA VAL A 206 -7.57 3.43 -5.29
C VAL A 206 -7.83 4.81 -4.71
N GLY A 207 -9.06 5.28 -4.83
CA GLY A 207 -9.54 6.54 -4.27
C GLY A 207 -11.00 6.79 -4.62
N TYR A 208 -11.52 7.95 -4.22
CA TYR A 208 -12.82 8.38 -4.70
C TYR A 208 -12.73 8.83 -6.17
N PRO A 209 -13.76 8.58 -6.99
CA PRO A 209 -13.79 9.07 -8.36
C PRO A 209 -13.82 10.60 -8.37
N LYS A 210 -13.13 11.21 -9.34
CA LYS A 210 -13.26 12.64 -9.63
C LYS A 210 -14.69 12.89 -10.12
N LYS A 211 -15.33 13.88 -9.53
CA LYS A 211 -16.66 14.37 -9.95
C LYS A 211 -16.53 15.24 -11.20
#